data_bf2f9c39bcf74f285a95b393859a48cd
#
_entry.id   bf2f9c39bcf74f285a95b393859a48cd
#
_cell.length_a   1.000
_cell.length_b   1.000
_cell.length_c   1.000
_cell.angle_alpha   90.00
_cell.angle_beta   90.00
_cell.angle_gamma   90.00
#
_symmetry.space_group_name_H-M   'P 1'
#
loop_
_entity.id
_entity.type
_entity.pdbx_description
1 polymer ?
#
loop_
_entity_poly.entity_id
_entity_poly.type
_entity_poly.pdbx_seq_one_letter_code
_entity_poly.pdbx_strand_id
1 'polypeptide(L)'
;MPERPFILNELTWKSVRESRSDVAVLPWGAPEAHTLHLPYSTDNLETEAIAARAAERAWKAGAKVVVLPVVPFGVNTGQLDIPLCINMNPSTQALVLRDVAHSLAGQGVNKLVVLNGHGGNDFRQMIRELQPQVSLFLCVVNWYKILDLKPYFSDVGDHAGEMETSVMQHVAPDRVLALSEAGSGKAKSFKIRSEEGRVGK
;
A
#
# COMPACT_ATOMS: atom_id res chain seq x y z
N MET A 1 -8.13 22.40 15.82
CA MET A 1 -8.05 21.62 14.59
C MET A 1 -7.52 20.24 14.94
N PRO A 2 -7.87 19.17 14.23
CA PRO A 2 -7.28 17.86 14.48
C PRO A 2 -5.75 17.93 14.32
N GLU A 3 -5.04 17.12 15.09
CA GLU A 3 -3.58 17.09 15.10
C GLU A 3 -3.01 16.74 13.71
N ARG A 4 -3.70 15.85 12.97
CA ARG A 4 -3.35 15.45 11.60
C ARG A 4 -4.49 15.75 10.61
N PRO A 5 -4.65 16.99 10.18
CA PRO A 5 -5.79 17.42 9.35
C PRO A 5 -5.80 16.81 7.94
N PHE A 6 -4.84 15.98 7.62
CA PHE A 6 -4.71 15.27 6.35
C PHE A 6 -5.00 13.75 6.47
N ILE A 7 -5.44 13.23 7.62
CA ILE A 7 -5.81 11.81 7.81
C ILE A 7 -7.31 11.69 7.94
N LEU A 8 -8.01 11.19 6.91
CA LEU A 8 -9.48 11.14 6.88
C LEU A 8 -10.09 10.42 8.08
N ASN A 9 -9.46 9.32 8.53
CA ASN A 9 -9.92 8.54 9.71
C ASN A 9 -9.99 9.37 11.01
N GLU A 10 -9.32 10.51 11.07
CA GLU A 10 -9.27 11.40 12.24
C GLU A 10 -10.12 12.65 12.05
N LEU A 11 -10.69 12.84 10.86
CA LEU A 11 -11.50 14.04 10.55
C LEU A 11 -12.96 13.83 10.89
N THR A 12 -13.57 14.88 11.40
CA THR A 12 -15.02 14.98 11.53
C THR A 12 -15.62 15.56 10.24
N TRP A 13 -16.92 15.36 10.04
CA TRP A 13 -17.64 16.00 8.93
C TRP A 13 -17.46 17.54 8.94
N LYS A 14 -17.43 18.16 10.10
CA LYS A 14 -17.17 19.59 10.24
C LYS A 14 -15.82 19.96 9.64
N SER A 15 -14.75 19.25 10.00
CA SER A 15 -13.40 19.52 9.51
C SER A 15 -13.28 19.33 7.99
N VAL A 16 -13.89 18.27 7.45
CA VAL A 16 -13.88 17.98 6.01
C VAL A 16 -14.63 19.07 5.22
N ARG A 17 -15.75 19.56 5.76
CA ARG A 17 -16.56 20.61 5.11
C ARG A 17 -15.84 21.95 5.04
N GLU A 18 -14.98 22.24 5.99
CA GLU A 18 -14.20 23.48 6.09
C GLU A 18 -12.89 23.44 5.29
N SER A 19 -12.47 22.26 4.85
CA SER A 19 -11.24 22.05 4.08
C SER A 19 -11.55 21.35 2.76
N ARG A 20 -10.91 21.80 1.67
CA ARG A 20 -10.95 21.07 0.39
C ARG A 20 -9.65 20.32 0.19
N SER A 21 -9.75 19.08 -0.27
CA SER A 21 -8.61 18.28 -0.67
C SER A 21 -8.52 18.21 -2.19
N ASP A 22 -7.35 18.50 -2.73
CA ASP A 22 -7.03 18.45 -4.15
C ASP A 22 -6.47 17.09 -4.54
N VAL A 23 -5.76 16.46 -3.59
CA VAL A 23 -5.09 15.19 -3.76
C VAL A 23 -5.59 14.22 -2.70
N ALA A 24 -6.06 13.06 -3.13
CA ALA A 24 -6.31 11.93 -2.24
C ALA A 24 -5.21 10.88 -2.40
N VAL A 25 -4.71 10.36 -1.29
CA VAL A 25 -3.80 9.22 -1.24
C VAL A 25 -4.59 8.02 -0.73
N LEU A 26 -4.64 6.95 -1.50
CA LEU A 26 -5.28 5.69 -1.12
C LEU A 26 -4.19 4.66 -0.81
N PRO A 27 -3.91 4.40 0.48
CA PRO A 27 -3.02 3.33 0.86
C PRO A 27 -3.65 1.98 0.51
N TRP A 28 -2.84 1.05 -0.02
CA TRP A 28 -3.31 -0.28 -0.40
C TRP A 28 -2.26 -1.33 -0.07
N GLY A 29 -2.57 -2.25 0.82
CA GLY A 29 -1.70 -3.34 1.24
C GLY A 29 -2.31 -4.71 0.96
N ALA A 30 -1.97 -5.69 1.80
CA ALA A 30 -2.54 -7.03 1.83
C ALA A 30 -2.36 -7.69 3.20
N PRO A 31 -3.17 -8.66 3.58
CA PRO A 31 -2.94 -9.53 4.73
C PRO A 31 -2.24 -10.80 4.23
N GLU A 32 -0.93 -10.90 4.39
CA GLU A 32 -0.13 -12.05 3.99
C GLU A 32 0.92 -12.43 5.02
N ALA A 33 1.43 -13.67 4.92
CA ALA A 33 2.47 -14.13 5.81
C ALA A 33 3.82 -13.50 5.42
N HIS A 34 4.44 -12.79 6.36
CA HIS A 34 5.77 -12.19 6.24
C HIS A 34 6.78 -12.96 7.09
N THR A 35 7.15 -14.15 6.65
CA THR A 35 7.93 -15.12 7.42
C THR A 35 7.30 -15.38 8.80
N LEU A 36 8.09 -15.64 9.85
CA LEU A 36 7.56 -15.95 11.19
C LEU A 36 7.65 -14.77 12.16
N HIS A 37 8.34 -13.68 11.81
CA HIS A 37 8.67 -12.59 12.73
C HIS A 37 7.91 -11.29 12.49
N LEU A 38 7.31 -11.10 11.32
CA LEU A 38 6.49 -9.93 11.02
C LEU A 38 4.99 -10.27 11.03
N PRO A 39 4.13 -9.32 11.37
CA PRO A 39 2.69 -9.55 11.42
C PRO A 39 2.08 -9.65 10.02
N TYR A 40 0.93 -10.32 9.90
CA TYR A 40 0.15 -10.40 8.65
C TYR A 40 -0.27 -9.04 8.08
N SER A 41 -0.31 -8.02 8.89
CA SER A 41 -0.66 -6.65 8.48
C SER A 41 0.54 -5.78 8.10
N THR A 42 1.71 -6.36 7.86
CA THR A 42 2.95 -5.63 7.54
C THR A 42 2.72 -4.62 6.41
N ASP A 43 2.26 -5.07 5.24
CA ASP A 43 1.98 -4.19 4.10
C ASP A 43 1.04 -3.03 4.42
N ASN A 44 0.01 -3.30 5.22
CA ASN A 44 -0.97 -2.29 5.62
C ASN A 44 -0.35 -1.26 6.54
N LEU A 45 0.38 -1.70 7.57
CA LEU A 45 1.02 -0.83 8.56
C LEU A 45 2.08 0.07 7.94
N GLU A 46 2.94 -0.50 7.11
CA GLU A 46 3.97 0.26 6.40
C GLU A 46 3.36 1.29 5.46
N THR A 47 2.39 0.87 4.65
CA THR A 47 1.76 1.76 3.67
C THR A 47 0.99 2.90 4.35
N GLU A 48 0.26 2.64 5.44
CA GLU A 48 -0.41 3.68 6.23
C GLU A 48 0.60 4.67 6.83
N ALA A 49 1.68 4.18 7.42
CA ALA A 49 2.71 5.02 8.01
C ALA A 49 3.41 5.89 6.97
N ILE A 50 3.77 5.32 5.82
CA ILE A 50 4.40 6.05 4.71
C ILE A 50 3.44 7.07 4.12
N ALA A 51 2.17 6.72 3.90
CA ALA A 51 1.14 7.65 3.43
C ALA A 51 0.99 8.85 4.38
N ALA A 52 0.90 8.58 5.69
CA ALA A 52 0.76 9.62 6.69
C ALA A 52 1.97 10.57 6.72
N ARG A 53 3.19 10.02 6.66
CA ARG A 53 4.42 10.83 6.63
C ARG A 53 4.57 11.64 5.35
N ALA A 54 4.24 11.05 4.20
CA ALA A 54 4.26 11.74 2.91
C ALA A 54 3.24 12.90 2.90
N ALA A 55 2.02 12.63 3.37
CA ALA A 55 0.96 13.63 3.46
C ALA A 55 1.32 14.75 4.44
N GLU A 56 1.93 14.46 5.58
CA GLU A 56 2.42 15.45 6.53
C GLU A 56 3.40 16.44 5.87
N ARG A 57 4.37 15.89 5.12
CA ARG A 57 5.36 16.71 4.40
C ARG A 57 4.70 17.58 3.31
N ALA A 58 3.82 16.97 2.53
CA ALA A 58 3.08 17.69 1.49
C ALA A 58 2.19 18.79 2.08
N TRP A 59 1.49 18.51 3.18
CA TRP A 59 0.67 19.47 3.90
C TRP A 59 1.48 20.66 4.42
N LYS A 60 2.61 20.40 5.06
CA LYS A 60 3.54 21.44 5.51
C LYS A 60 4.09 22.30 4.36
N ALA A 61 4.17 21.74 3.16
CA ALA A 61 4.53 22.46 1.94
C ALA A 61 3.35 23.18 1.27
N GLY A 62 2.15 23.18 1.88
CA GLY A 62 0.96 23.87 1.40
C GLY A 62 0.05 23.05 0.48
N ALA A 63 0.31 21.77 0.29
CA ALA A 63 -0.56 20.92 -0.50
C ALA A 63 -1.87 20.61 0.22
N LYS A 64 -2.99 20.58 -0.53
CA LYS A 64 -4.30 20.15 -0.04
C LYS A 64 -4.45 18.65 -0.23
N VAL A 65 -3.87 17.86 0.66
CA VAL A 65 -3.83 16.41 0.57
C VAL A 65 -4.67 15.76 1.67
N VAL A 66 -5.29 14.63 1.37
CA VAL A 66 -5.96 13.77 2.34
C VAL A 66 -5.54 12.31 2.13
N VAL A 67 -5.25 11.60 3.21
CA VAL A 67 -5.02 10.15 3.22
C VAL A 67 -6.34 9.47 3.54
N LEU A 68 -6.78 8.61 2.64
CA LEU A 68 -7.98 7.78 2.80
C LEU A 68 -7.68 6.58 3.71
N PRO A 69 -8.72 5.89 4.22
CA PRO A 69 -8.55 4.61 4.89
C PRO A 69 -7.80 3.61 3.99
N VAL A 70 -6.95 2.78 4.58
CA VAL A 70 -6.25 1.73 3.84
C VAL A 70 -7.23 0.72 3.27
N VAL A 71 -6.99 0.24 2.05
CA VAL A 71 -7.62 -0.98 1.53
C VAL A 71 -6.76 -2.17 1.97
N PRO A 72 -7.23 -2.97 2.94
CA PRO A 72 -6.37 -3.92 3.63
C PRO A 72 -6.25 -5.28 2.94
N PHE A 73 -6.82 -5.47 1.76
CA PHE A 73 -6.81 -6.73 1.02
C PHE A 73 -6.16 -6.57 -0.35
N GLY A 74 -5.26 -7.50 -0.68
CA GLY A 74 -4.50 -7.52 -1.93
C GLY A 74 -4.54 -8.87 -2.65
N VAL A 75 -3.80 -8.97 -3.75
CA VAL A 75 -3.72 -10.18 -4.58
C VAL A 75 -2.69 -11.14 -3.99
N ASN A 76 -3.16 -12.22 -3.36
CA ASN A 76 -2.37 -13.26 -2.69
C ASN A 76 -2.54 -14.65 -3.33
N THR A 77 -2.75 -14.72 -4.64
CA THR A 77 -3.01 -16.01 -5.33
C THR A 77 -1.90 -17.04 -5.16
N GLY A 78 -0.67 -16.60 -4.95
CA GLY A 78 0.50 -17.46 -4.71
C GLY A 78 0.60 -18.01 -3.29
N GLN A 79 -0.25 -17.58 -2.35
CA GLN A 79 -0.18 -17.90 -0.92
C GLN A 79 -1.46 -18.51 -0.35
N LEU A 80 -2.34 -19.05 -1.20
CA LEU A 80 -3.63 -19.61 -0.77
C LEU A 80 -3.51 -20.88 0.06
N ASP A 81 -2.35 -21.50 0.08
CA ASP A 81 -2.01 -22.64 0.94
C ASP A 81 -1.54 -22.22 2.34
N ILE A 82 -1.32 -20.92 2.57
CA ILE A 82 -0.93 -20.40 3.89
C ILE A 82 -2.20 -19.95 4.65
N PRO A 83 -2.44 -20.46 5.86
CA PRO A 83 -3.62 -20.12 6.63
C PRO A 83 -3.78 -18.61 6.81
N LEU A 84 -4.99 -18.09 6.61
CA LEU A 84 -5.37 -16.68 6.78
C LEU A 84 -4.69 -15.68 5.83
N CYS A 85 -3.92 -16.11 4.83
CA CYS A 85 -3.60 -15.28 3.67
C CYS A 85 -4.86 -15.09 2.83
N ILE A 86 -5.42 -13.90 2.83
CA ILE A 86 -6.68 -13.60 2.14
C ILE A 86 -6.38 -12.96 0.79
N ASN A 87 -6.91 -13.54 -0.28
CA ASN A 87 -6.78 -13.02 -1.63
C ASN A 87 -7.95 -12.12 -2.01
N MET A 88 -7.66 -10.95 -2.56
CA MET A 88 -8.60 -10.14 -3.33
C MET A 88 -8.27 -10.28 -4.81
N ASN A 89 -9.20 -10.75 -5.62
CA ASN A 89 -8.98 -10.88 -7.07
C ASN A 89 -8.71 -9.52 -7.74
N PRO A 90 -7.87 -9.45 -8.79
CA PRO A 90 -7.64 -8.22 -9.54
C PRO A 90 -8.92 -7.55 -10.04
N SER A 91 -9.92 -8.33 -10.46
CA SER A 91 -11.24 -7.79 -10.85
C SER A 91 -11.97 -7.08 -9.71
N THR A 92 -11.87 -7.60 -8.49
CA THR A 92 -12.43 -6.96 -7.29
C THR A 92 -11.67 -5.68 -6.95
N GLN A 93 -10.33 -5.70 -7.05
CA GLN A 93 -9.52 -4.49 -6.87
C GLN A 93 -9.92 -3.39 -7.87
N ALA A 94 -10.12 -3.76 -9.14
CA ALA A 94 -10.55 -2.83 -10.18
C ALA A 94 -11.90 -2.18 -9.86
N LEU A 95 -12.86 -2.96 -9.32
CA LEU A 95 -14.17 -2.44 -8.89
C LEU A 95 -14.05 -1.48 -7.71
N VAL A 96 -13.28 -1.84 -6.69
CA VAL A 96 -13.04 -0.96 -5.53
C VAL A 96 -12.37 0.34 -5.96
N LEU A 97 -11.32 0.26 -6.77
CA LEU A 97 -10.61 1.45 -7.27
C LEU A 97 -11.52 2.34 -8.11
N ARG A 98 -12.35 1.74 -8.98
CA ARG A 98 -13.31 2.46 -9.80
C ARG A 98 -14.31 3.24 -8.93
N ASP A 99 -14.90 2.59 -7.94
CA ASP A 99 -15.95 3.21 -7.12
C ASP A 99 -15.37 4.35 -6.25
N VAL A 100 -14.15 4.18 -5.73
CA VAL A 100 -13.42 5.24 -5.01
C VAL A 100 -13.11 6.41 -5.95
N ALA A 101 -12.57 6.14 -7.15
CA ALA A 101 -12.19 7.18 -8.10
C ALA A 101 -13.41 7.99 -8.58
N HIS A 102 -14.53 7.34 -8.91
CA HIS A 102 -15.76 8.03 -9.30
C HIS A 102 -16.34 8.88 -8.15
N SER A 103 -16.31 8.36 -6.92
CA SER A 103 -16.77 9.11 -5.74
C SER A 103 -15.96 10.39 -5.53
N LEU A 104 -14.63 10.29 -5.61
CA LEU A 104 -13.73 11.42 -5.44
C LEU A 104 -13.84 12.43 -6.58
N ALA A 105 -13.95 11.97 -7.83
CA ALA A 105 -14.14 12.82 -8.99
C ALA A 105 -15.43 13.62 -8.88
N GLY A 106 -16.54 12.99 -8.48
CA GLY A 106 -17.83 13.66 -8.24
C GLY A 106 -17.79 14.69 -7.11
N GLN A 107 -16.82 14.59 -6.20
CA GLN A 107 -16.63 15.54 -5.10
C GLN A 107 -15.59 16.65 -5.42
N GLY A 108 -15.02 16.65 -6.62
CA GLY A 108 -14.09 17.68 -7.08
C GLY A 108 -12.65 17.46 -6.61
N VAL A 109 -12.27 16.25 -6.22
CA VAL A 109 -10.88 15.89 -6.01
C VAL A 109 -10.19 15.73 -7.37
N ASN A 110 -9.03 16.37 -7.53
CA ASN A 110 -8.35 16.44 -8.82
C ASN A 110 -7.36 15.30 -9.08
N LYS A 111 -6.84 14.68 -8.02
CA LYS A 111 -5.80 13.64 -8.14
C LYS A 111 -6.03 12.54 -7.12
N LEU A 112 -5.90 11.29 -7.57
CA LEU A 112 -5.87 10.10 -6.72
C LEU A 112 -4.55 9.36 -6.92
N VAL A 113 -3.81 9.23 -5.83
CA VAL A 113 -2.56 8.45 -5.78
C VAL A 113 -2.85 7.14 -5.04
N VAL A 114 -2.80 6.02 -5.73
CA VAL A 114 -2.79 4.71 -5.09
C VAL A 114 -1.37 4.48 -4.56
N LEU A 115 -1.19 4.50 -3.25
CA LEU A 115 0.07 4.14 -2.63
C LEU A 115 0.06 2.64 -2.33
N ASN A 116 0.76 1.89 -3.17
CA ASN A 116 0.79 0.43 -3.07
C ASN A 116 1.95 -0.06 -2.21
N GLY A 117 1.64 -0.93 -1.24
CA GLY A 117 2.61 -1.58 -0.36
C GLY A 117 2.77 -3.07 -0.60
N HIS A 118 2.00 -3.68 -1.50
CA HIS A 118 2.01 -5.12 -1.72
C HIS A 118 2.49 -5.49 -3.13
N GLY A 119 3.49 -6.36 -3.20
CA GLY A 119 4.10 -6.77 -4.47
C GLY A 119 3.19 -7.56 -5.41
N GLY A 120 2.17 -8.24 -4.87
CA GLY A 120 1.18 -8.98 -5.65
C GLY A 120 0.15 -8.09 -6.36
N ASN A 121 0.02 -6.82 -5.97
CA ASN A 121 -0.91 -5.89 -6.60
C ASN A 121 -0.33 -5.31 -7.91
N ASP A 122 -1.09 -5.34 -8.99
CA ASP A 122 -0.76 -4.64 -10.24
C ASP A 122 -1.93 -3.76 -10.70
N PHE A 123 -1.80 -2.46 -10.50
CA PHE A 123 -2.82 -1.47 -10.85
C PHE A 123 -2.68 -0.92 -12.27
N ARG A 124 -1.61 -1.24 -13.00
CA ARG A 124 -1.28 -0.59 -14.27
C ARG A 124 -2.42 -0.68 -15.29
N GLN A 125 -2.96 -1.86 -15.52
CA GLN A 125 -4.02 -2.04 -16.52
C GLN A 125 -5.34 -1.45 -16.03
N MET A 126 -5.63 -1.59 -14.74
CA MET A 126 -6.82 -0.98 -14.12
C MET A 126 -6.82 0.55 -14.29
N ILE A 127 -5.69 1.20 -14.05
CA ILE A 127 -5.54 2.65 -14.22
C ILE A 127 -5.68 3.06 -15.68
N ARG A 128 -5.10 2.32 -16.61
CA ARG A 128 -5.23 2.62 -18.04
C ARG A 128 -6.65 2.52 -18.54
N GLU A 129 -7.41 1.57 -18.02
CA GLU A 129 -8.82 1.38 -18.37
C GLU A 129 -9.71 2.45 -17.70
N LEU A 130 -9.43 2.81 -16.44
CA LEU A 130 -10.24 3.73 -15.66
C LEU A 130 -9.98 5.21 -15.98
N GLN A 131 -8.73 5.59 -16.29
CA GLN A 131 -8.34 7.00 -16.49
C GLN A 131 -9.21 7.76 -17.50
N PRO A 132 -9.61 7.21 -18.65
CA PRO A 132 -10.50 7.92 -19.58
C PRO A 132 -11.95 8.04 -19.09
N GLN A 133 -12.33 7.34 -18.01
CA GLN A 133 -13.70 7.34 -17.48
C GLN A 133 -13.88 8.30 -16.32
N VAL A 134 -12.81 8.89 -15.77
CA VAL A 134 -12.85 9.79 -14.62
C VAL A 134 -12.13 11.10 -14.93
N SER A 135 -12.59 12.19 -14.32
CA SER A 135 -12.01 13.52 -14.53
C SER A 135 -10.74 13.77 -13.69
N LEU A 136 -10.51 12.99 -12.64
CA LEU A 136 -9.31 13.12 -11.80
C LEU A 136 -8.09 12.43 -12.45
N PHE A 137 -6.90 12.96 -12.17
CA PHE A 137 -5.65 12.27 -12.51
C PHE A 137 -5.44 11.09 -11.55
N LEU A 138 -5.16 9.90 -12.12
CA LEU A 138 -4.99 8.66 -11.38
C LEU A 138 -3.58 8.09 -11.62
N CYS A 139 -2.87 7.79 -10.55
CA CYS A 139 -1.57 7.13 -10.64
C CYS A 139 -1.36 6.13 -9.48
N VAL A 140 -0.42 5.21 -9.68
CA VAL A 140 0.07 4.29 -8.65
C VAL A 140 1.53 4.57 -8.32
N VAL A 141 1.85 4.48 -7.05
CA VAL A 141 3.20 4.56 -6.52
C VAL A 141 3.44 3.30 -5.69
N ASN A 142 4.36 2.45 -6.15
CA ASN A 142 4.86 1.33 -5.36
C ASN A 142 5.98 1.87 -4.47
N TRP A 143 5.70 2.11 -3.18
CA TRP A 143 6.63 2.83 -2.32
C TRP A 143 8.00 2.14 -2.22
N TYR A 144 8.03 0.82 -2.21
CA TYR A 144 9.23 -0.01 -2.14
C TYR A 144 10.11 0.02 -3.42
N LYS A 145 9.65 0.74 -4.48
CA LYS A 145 10.40 0.92 -5.75
C LYS A 145 10.84 2.37 -6.00
N ILE A 146 10.57 3.29 -5.07
CA ILE A 146 10.87 4.72 -5.28
C ILE A 146 12.36 5.01 -5.16
N LEU A 147 13.06 4.31 -4.27
CA LEU A 147 14.46 4.54 -3.97
C LEU A 147 15.32 3.37 -4.44
N ASP A 148 16.57 3.65 -4.77
CA ASP A 148 17.59 2.60 -4.81
C ASP A 148 17.90 2.21 -3.37
N LEU A 149 17.62 0.97 -3.02
CA LEU A 149 17.75 0.45 -1.65
C LEU A 149 19.14 -0.12 -1.37
N LYS A 150 19.94 -0.38 -2.42
CA LYS A 150 21.29 -0.98 -2.28
C LYS A 150 22.24 -0.21 -1.38
N PRO A 151 22.21 1.15 -1.31
CA PRO A 151 23.07 1.89 -0.38
C PRO A 151 22.71 1.68 1.09
N TYR A 152 21.53 1.18 1.40
CA TYR A 152 20.99 1.10 2.77
C TYR A 152 20.94 -0.34 3.32
N PHE A 153 20.87 -1.34 2.44
CA PHE A 153 20.66 -2.74 2.81
C PHE A 153 21.68 -3.64 2.11
N SER A 154 22.20 -4.63 2.82
CA SER A 154 23.14 -5.62 2.28
C SER A 154 22.42 -6.66 1.40
N ASP A 155 21.22 -7.05 1.83
CA ASP A 155 20.27 -7.88 1.07
C ASP A 155 18.88 -7.24 1.19
N VAL A 156 18.48 -6.53 0.15
CA VAL A 156 17.17 -5.85 0.14
C VAL A 156 16.04 -6.85 0.38
N GLY A 157 16.22 -8.10 -0.08
CA GLY A 157 15.15 -9.08 -0.13
C GLY A 157 14.04 -8.65 -1.08
N ASP A 158 13.03 -9.49 -1.18
CA ASP A 158 11.82 -9.17 -1.95
C ASP A 158 10.53 -9.37 -1.13
N HIS A 159 10.63 -10.01 0.04
CA HIS A 159 9.52 -10.27 0.94
C HIS A 159 10.05 -10.59 2.34
N ALA A 160 9.59 -9.88 3.35
CA ALA A 160 10.04 -9.96 4.74
C ALA A 160 11.58 -9.87 4.91
N GLY A 161 12.25 -9.14 3.99
CA GLY A 161 13.70 -8.94 3.99
C GLY A 161 14.15 -7.82 4.94
N GLU A 162 15.42 -7.41 4.78
CA GLU A 162 16.02 -6.35 5.63
C GLU A 162 15.21 -5.05 5.57
N MET A 163 14.74 -4.68 4.39
CA MET A 163 14.01 -3.41 4.19
C MET A 163 12.69 -3.41 4.96
N GLU A 164 11.80 -4.37 4.71
CA GLU A 164 10.49 -4.43 5.38
C GLU A 164 10.65 -4.63 6.90
N THR A 165 11.57 -5.49 7.33
CA THR A 165 11.86 -5.68 8.76
C THR A 165 12.32 -4.37 9.41
N SER A 166 13.19 -3.61 8.76
CA SER A 166 13.68 -2.31 9.24
C SER A 166 12.56 -1.27 9.35
N VAL A 167 11.69 -1.21 8.32
CA VAL A 167 10.53 -0.30 8.33
C VAL A 167 9.58 -0.68 9.46
N MET A 168 9.27 -1.97 9.63
CA MET A 168 8.39 -2.45 10.70
C MET A 168 8.96 -2.23 12.09
N GLN A 169 10.27 -2.38 12.29
CA GLN A 169 10.94 -2.04 13.55
C GLN A 169 10.81 -0.54 13.90
N HIS A 170 10.69 0.32 12.89
CA HIS A 170 10.44 1.76 13.11
C HIS A 170 8.95 2.07 13.32
N VAL A 171 8.06 1.42 12.56
CA VAL A 171 6.62 1.74 12.53
C VAL A 171 5.85 1.08 13.67
N ALA A 172 6.17 -0.18 13.97
CA ALA A 172 5.45 -1.00 14.95
C ALA A 172 6.41 -1.99 15.64
N PRO A 173 7.41 -1.51 16.40
CA PRO A 173 8.46 -2.34 16.98
C PRO A 173 7.92 -3.42 17.94
N ASP A 174 6.81 -3.15 18.60
CA ASP A 174 6.10 -4.05 19.51
C ASP A 174 5.43 -5.26 18.81
N ARG A 175 5.35 -5.23 17.47
CA ARG A 175 4.76 -6.29 16.64
C ARG A 175 5.79 -7.11 15.88
N VAL A 176 7.07 -6.78 16.01
CA VAL A 176 8.17 -7.48 15.35
C VAL A 176 8.80 -8.44 16.37
N LEU A 177 8.81 -9.73 16.05
CA LEU A 177 9.49 -10.72 16.90
C LEU A 177 11.02 -10.63 16.71
N ALA A 178 11.77 -11.27 17.60
CA ALA A 178 13.22 -11.32 17.49
C ALA A 178 13.64 -11.96 16.15
N LEU A 179 14.75 -11.50 15.55
CA LEU A 179 15.24 -12.04 14.29
C LEU A 179 15.56 -13.54 14.35
N SER A 180 15.85 -14.07 15.54
CA SER A 180 16.01 -15.51 15.76
C SER A 180 14.74 -16.31 15.44
N GLU A 181 13.57 -15.68 15.46
CA GLU A 181 12.28 -16.29 15.12
C GLU A 181 11.96 -16.23 13.62
N ALA A 182 12.70 -15.46 12.84
CA ALA A 182 12.40 -15.23 11.42
C ALA A 182 12.41 -16.50 10.56
N GLY A 183 13.16 -17.52 10.99
CA GLY A 183 13.34 -18.75 10.20
C GLY A 183 14.26 -18.52 8.99
N SER A 184 14.45 -19.56 8.18
CA SER A 184 15.35 -19.50 7.02
C SER A 184 14.70 -18.96 5.75
N GLY A 185 13.38 -18.72 5.75
CA GLY A 185 12.60 -18.40 4.57
C GLY A 185 12.77 -19.42 3.44
N LYS A 186 11.73 -19.76 2.72
CA LYS A 186 11.85 -20.59 1.50
C LYS A 186 10.93 -20.03 0.43
N ALA A 187 11.54 -19.53 -0.65
CA ALA A 187 10.78 -19.21 -1.84
C ALA A 187 10.34 -20.48 -2.58
N LYS A 188 9.08 -20.54 -3.01
CA LYS A 188 8.65 -21.57 -3.97
C LYS A 188 9.32 -21.29 -5.32
N SER A 189 9.99 -22.27 -5.89
CA SER A 189 10.59 -22.16 -7.21
C SER A 189 9.78 -22.95 -8.22
N PHE A 190 9.52 -22.38 -9.39
CA PHE A 190 8.90 -23.07 -10.51
C PHE A 190 9.99 -23.52 -11.48
N LYS A 191 9.84 -24.74 -12.04
CA LYS A 191 10.75 -25.25 -13.08
C LYS A 191 10.63 -24.49 -14.40
N ILE A 192 9.49 -23.84 -14.64
CA ILE A 192 9.22 -23.05 -15.85
C ILE A 192 9.14 -21.59 -15.40
N ARG A 193 10.03 -20.77 -15.92
CA ARG A 193 9.90 -19.30 -15.80
C ARG A 193 9.04 -18.81 -16.94
N SER A 194 7.89 -18.21 -16.65
CA SER A 194 7.23 -17.33 -17.59
C SER A 194 7.90 -15.96 -17.53
N GLU A 195 8.00 -15.26 -18.65
CA GLU A 195 8.50 -13.88 -18.69
C GLU A 195 7.63 -12.91 -17.85
N GLU A 196 6.42 -13.31 -17.53
CA GLU A 196 5.43 -12.54 -16.76
C GLU A 196 5.51 -12.75 -15.25
N GLY A 197 6.51 -13.43 -14.77
CA GLY A 197 6.61 -13.33 -13.39
C GLY A 197 6.65 -14.47 -12.50
N ARG A 198 7.12 -14.08 -11.47
CA ARG A 198 7.19 -14.75 -10.21
C ARG A 198 5.78 -14.85 -9.62
N VAL A 199 4.98 -15.74 -10.16
CA VAL A 199 3.78 -16.20 -9.48
C VAL A 199 4.23 -17.27 -8.51
N GLY A 200 4.20 -16.96 -7.24
CA GLY A 200 4.46 -17.88 -6.14
C GLY A 200 5.88 -17.74 -5.57
N LYS A 201 5.95 -17.00 -4.56
CA LYS A 201 6.98 -17.06 -3.53
C LYS A 201 6.43 -17.78 -2.31
#